data_ecbdd2dc33e4d56791c21da3caaed471
#
_entry.id   ecbdd2dc33e4d56791c21da3caaed471
#
_cell.length_a   1.000
_cell.length_b   1.000
_cell.length_c   1.000
_cell.angle_alpha   90.00
_cell.angle_beta   90.00
_cell.angle_gamma   90.00
#
_symmetry.space_group_name_H-M   'P 1'
#
loop_
_entity.id
_entity.type
_entity.pdbx_description
1 polymer ?
#
loop_
_entity_poly.entity_id
_entity_poly.type
_entity_poly.pdbx_seq_one_letter_code
_entity_poly.pdbx_strand_id
1 'polypeptide(L)'
;SSAASDVYKRQDQWGNITSGLELIRKIHGADAEAYGITVPLFTKSDGTKFGKTEGGAIWLDAKKTTPYAFYQFWINTPDNDVIRELKQFTFLSKEEIEKIEESFNQEPHLRVAQKALAKEMTIMIHSKESYEQAVKLSEALFSGEIANLSKEEIEMVFSELPKIEISEDIALV
;
A
#
# COMPACT_ATOMS: atom_id res chain seq x y z
N SER A 1 20.05 8.16 -21.86
CA SER A 1 18.73 8.46 -22.49
C SER A 1 17.57 8.47 -21.49
N SER A 2 17.68 7.85 -20.30
CA SER A 2 16.61 7.87 -19.29
C SER A 2 16.44 9.25 -18.61
N ALA A 3 17.52 9.96 -18.36
CA ALA A 3 17.49 11.30 -17.75
C ALA A 3 16.73 12.34 -18.60
N ALA A 4 16.84 12.28 -19.91
CA ALA A 4 16.12 13.19 -20.82
C ALA A 4 14.60 12.91 -20.83
N SER A 5 14.18 11.64 -20.68
CA SER A 5 12.76 11.26 -20.59
C SER A 5 12.12 11.74 -19.28
N ASP A 6 12.86 11.73 -18.17
CA ASP A 6 12.35 12.17 -16.88
C ASP A 6 12.23 13.69 -16.77
N VAL A 7 13.14 14.43 -17.41
CA VAL A 7 13.08 15.90 -17.52
C VAL A 7 11.86 16.33 -18.36
N TYR A 8 11.60 15.66 -19.47
CA TYR A 8 10.46 15.94 -20.34
C TYR A 8 9.10 15.70 -19.64
N LYS A 9 8.95 14.61 -18.90
CA LYS A 9 7.73 14.31 -18.14
C LYS A 9 7.46 15.32 -17.01
N ARG A 10 8.49 15.87 -16.37
CA ARG A 10 8.34 16.89 -15.32
C ARG A 10 7.94 18.26 -15.89
N GLN A 11 8.42 18.62 -17.06
CA GLN A 11 8.03 19.87 -17.75
C GLN A 11 6.56 19.86 -18.16
N ASP A 12 6.04 18.72 -18.58
CA ASP A 12 4.64 18.57 -18.99
C ASP A 12 3.67 18.80 -17.82
N GLN A 13 3.94 18.23 -16.65
CA GLN A 13 3.11 18.45 -15.45
C GLN A 13 3.18 19.91 -14.96
N TRP A 14 4.33 20.55 -15.01
CA TRP A 14 4.47 21.96 -14.66
C TRP A 14 3.65 22.86 -15.61
N GLY A 15 3.69 22.60 -16.89
CA GLY A 15 2.86 23.29 -17.90
C GLY A 15 1.37 23.15 -17.60
N ASN A 16 0.89 21.97 -17.23
CA ASN A 16 -0.50 21.74 -16.88
C ASN A 16 -0.93 22.52 -15.62
N ILE A 17 -0.09 22.55 -14.59
CA ILE A 17 -0.36 23.31 -13.36
C ILE A 17 -0.43 24.80 -13.65
N THR A 18 0.54 25.37 -14.35
CA THR A 18 0.58 26.81 -14.66
C THR A 18 -0.59 27.22 -15.56
N SER A 19 -0.93 26.40 -16.57
CA SER A 19 -2.11 26.65 -17.40
C SER A 19 -3.42 26.61 -16.63
N GLY A 20 -3.52 25.72 -15.63
CA GLY A 20 -4.68 25.67 -14.71
C GLY A 20 -4.81 26.94 -13.88
N LEU A 21 -3.69 27.44 -13.33
CA LEU A 21 -3.66 28.72 -12.59
C LEU A 21 -4.08 29.91 -13.44
N GLU A 22 -3.60 29.97 -14.69
CA GLU A 22 -4.00 31.02 -15.63
C GLU A 22 -5.48 30.95 -16.00
N LEU A 23 -6.01 29.74 -16.21
CA LEU A 23 -7.42 29.53 -16.50
C LEU A 23 -8.32 30.03 -15.38
N ILE A 24 -7.97 29.71 -14.12
CA ILE A 24 -8.70 30.18 -12.93
C ILE A 24 -8.72 31.71 -12.91
N ARG A 25 -7.59 32.38 -13.13
CA ARG A 25 -7.52 33.85 -13.18
C ARG A 25 -8.35 34.44 -14.31
N LYS A 26 -8.39 33.80 -15.49
CA LYS A 26 -9.20 34.25 -16.64
C LYS A 26 -10.71 34.13 -16.37
N ILE A 27 -11.14 33.11 -15.65
CA ILE A 27 -12.57 32.85 -15.36
C ILE A 27 -13.05 33.68 -14.17
N HIS A 28 -12.28 33.77 -13.09
CA HIS A 28 -12.67 34.34 -11.83
C HIS A 28 -12.08 35.75 -11.56
N GLY A 29 -11.27 36.26 -12.49
CA GLY A 29 -10.62 37.58 -12.36
C GLY A 29 -9.19 37.51 -11.83
N ALA A 30 -8.45 38.62 -11.98
CA ALA A 30 -7.03 38.71 -11.65
C ALA A 30 -6.74 38.48 -10.13
N ASP A 31 -7.72 38.80 -9.28
CA ASP A 31 -7.62 38.68 -7.81
C ASP A 31 -7.93 37.25 -7.31
N ALA A 32 -8.25 36.31 -8.21
CA ALA A 32 -8.51 34.92 -7.82
C ALA A 32 -7.21 34.26 -7.31
N GLU A 33 -7.24 33.84 -6.06
CA GLU A 33 -6.12 33.11 -5.44
C GLU A 33 -6.19 31.62 -5.79
N ALA A 34 -5.11 31.11 -6.39
CA ALA A 34 -4.93 29.70 -6.65
C ALA A 34 -3.44 29.34 -6.57
N TYR A 35 -3.14 28.21 -5.97
CA TYR A 35 -1.78 27.77 -5.68
C TYR A 35 -1.52 26.38 -6.26
N GLY A 36 -0.31 26.20 -6.82
CA GLY A 36 0.16 24.88 -7.29
C GLY A 36 1.18 24.32 -6.31
N ILE A 37 1.00 23.07 -5.90
CA ILE A 37 1.95 22.34 -5.05
C ILE A 37 2.45 21.12 -5.82
N THR A 38 3.77 20.90 -5.78
CA THR A 38 4.39 19.70 -6.31
C THR A 38 5.16 18.97 -5.21
N VAL A 39 5.13 17.65 -5.25
CA VAL A 39 5.92 16.79 -4.36
C VAL A 39 6.83 15.90 -5.21
N PRO A 40 8.00 15.46 -4.70
CA PRO A 40 8.84 14.48 -5.37
C PRO A 40 8.06 13.20 -5.68
N LEU A 41 8.39 12.56 -6.81
CA LEU A 41 7.79 11.27 -7.14
C LEU A 41 8.16 10.24 -6.08
N PHE A 42 7.16 9.57 -5.55
CA PHE A 42 7.38 8.48 -4.60
C PHE A 42 7.85 7.22 -5.34
N THR A 43 9.05 6.78 -5.00
CA THR A 43 9.66 5.55 -5.53
C THR A 43 10.10 4.67 -4.36
N LYS A 44 10.18 3.36 -4.59
CA LYS A 44 10.82 2.44 -3.65
C LYS A 44 12.33 2.72 -3.56
N SER A 45 13.01 2.16 -2.55
CA SER A 45 14.47 2.28 -2.39
C SER A 45 15.26 1.71 -3.57
N ASP A 46 14.69 0.76 -4.31
CA ASP A 46 15.25 0.19 -5.55
C ASP A 46 15.04 1.07 -6.80
N GLY A 47 14.40 2.24 -6.64
CA GLY A 47 14.09 3.17 -7.73
C GLY A 47 12.84 2.80 -8.55
N THR A 48 12.17 1.69 -8.25
CA THR A 48 10.91 1.31 -8.92
C THR A 48 9.74 2.18 -8.47
N LYS A 49 8.70 2.27 -9.31
CA LYS A 49 7.50 3.02 -8.96
C LYS A 49 6.74 2.31 -7.84
N PHE A 50 6.35 3.08 -6.82
CA PHE A 50 5.49 2.61 -5.76
C PHE A 50 4.11 2.16 -6.28
N GLY A 51 3.51 1.17 -5.62
CA GLY A 51 2.16 0.68 -5.95
C GLY A 51 2.08 -0.26 -7.15
N LYS A 52 3.23 -0.62 -7.76
CA LYS A 52 3.30 -1.71 -8.74
C LYS A 52 3.95 -2.93 -8.11
N THR A 53 3.27 -4.07 -8.18
CA THR A 53 3.77 -5.39 -7.78
C THR A 53 3.92 -6.27 -9.02
N GLU A 54 4.53 -7.44 -8.90
CA GLU A 54 4.58 -8.45 -9.99
C GLU A 54 3.18 -8.87 -10.42
N GLY A 55 2.19 -8.86 -9.49
CA GLY A 55 0.77 -9.12 -9.76
C GLY A 55 -0.05 -7.91 -10.23
N GLY A 56 0.57 -6.73 -10.43
CA GLY A 56 -0.13 -5.53 -10.89
C GLY A 56 -0.16 -4.39 -9.86
N ALA A 57 -1.19 -3.54 -9.90
CA ALA A 57 -1.36 -2.42 -9.00
C ALA A 57 -2.15 -2.83 -7.74
N ILE A 58 -1.75 -2.30 -6.58
CA ILE A 58 -2.55 -2.39 -5.35
C ILE A 58 -3.66 -1.35 -5.42
N TRP A 59 -4.90 -1.81 -5.36
CA TRP A 59 -6.09 -0.99 -5.44
C TRP A 59 -6.66 -0.70 -4.06
N LEU A 60 -7.22 0.49 -3.88
CA LEU A 60 -7.96 0.84 -2.66
C LEU A 60 -9.36 0.20 -2.61
N ASP A 61 -9.90 -0.17 -3.77
CA ASP A 61 -11.18 -0.84 -3.89
C ASP A 61 -11.05 -2.32 -3.47
N ALA A 62 -11.76 -2.71 -2.42
CA ALA A 62 -11.78 -4.07 -1.86
C ALA A 62 -12.24 -5.15 -2.87
N LYS A 63 -12.93 -4.77 -3.94
CA LYS A 63 -13.34 -5.69 -5.02
C LYS A 63 -12.20 -6.03 -5.97
N LYS A 64 -11.14 -5.20 -6.01
CA LYS A 64 -9.97 -5.38 -6.89
C LYS A 64 -8.76 -5.89 -6.14
N THR A 65 -8.56 -5.43 -4.90
CA THR A 65 -7.54 -5.93 -3.98
C THR A 65 -8.22 -6.19 -2.65
N THR A 66 -8.27 -7.44 -2.22
CA THR A 66 -8.94 -7.80 -0.96
C THR A 66 -8.24 -7.12 0.22
N PRO A 67 -8.94 -6.83 1.34
CA PRO A 67 -8.32 -6.28 2.54
C PRO A 67 -7.15 -7.12 3.05
N TYR A 68 -7.21 -8.44 2.88
CA TYR A 68 -6.12 -9.35 3.20
C TYR A 68 -4.88 -9.12 2.30
N ALA A 69 -5.06 -9.07 0.97
CA ALA A 69 -3.98 -8.80 0.03
C ALA A 69 -3.40 -7.39 0.22
N PHE A 70 -4.26 -6.41 0.55
CA PHE A 70 -3.84 -5.05 0.90
C PHE A 70 -2.99 -5.03 2.17
N TYR A 71 -3.41 -5.73 3.23
CA TYR A 71 -2.61 -5.90 4.45
C TYR A 71 -1.27 -6.59 4.16
N GLN A 72 -1.27 -7.67 3.36
CA GLN A 72 -0.05 -8.40 2.98
C GLN A 72 0.94 -7.51 2.21
N PHE A 73 0.45 -6.63 1.36
CA PHE A 73 1.31 -5.67 0.67
C PHE A 73 2.10 -4.79 1.65
N TRP A 74 1.43 -4.23 2.65
CA TRP A 74 2.06 -3.34 3.61
C TRP A 74 2.91 -4.05 4.65
N ILE A 75 2.49 -5.23 5.12
CA ILE A 75 3.29 -6.01 6.07
C ILE A 75 4.60 -6.50 5.44
N ASN A 76 4.66 -6.63 4.12
CA ASN A 76 5.84 -7.06 3.38
C ASN A 76 6.72 -5.90 2.88
N THR A 77 6.48 -4.67 3.34
CA THR A 77 7.35 -3.52 3.05
C THR A 77 8.80 -3.81 3.46
N PRO A 78 9.78 -3.54 2.57
CA PRO A 78 11.20 -3.70 2.89
C PRO A 78 11.65 -2.82 4.06
N ASP A 79 12.60 -3.30 4.83
CA ASP A 79 13.15 -2.59 6.00
C ASP A 79 13.69 -1.19 5.66
N ASN A 80 14.30 -1.03 4.48
CA ASN A 80 14.83 0.25 4.00
C ASN A 80 13.75 1.29 3.67
N ASP A 81 12.50 0.87 3.46
CA ASP A 81 11.41 1.74 3.04
C ASP A 81 10.41 2.03 4.16
N VAL A 82 10.25 1.13 5.12
CA VAL A 82 9.14 1.12 6.08
C VAL A 82 9.03 2.41 6.90
N ILE A 83 10.12 2.95 7.41
CA ILE A 83 10.10 4.19 8.22
C ILE A 83 9.73 5.40 7.36
N ARG A 84 10.20 5.46 6.11
CA ARG A 84 9.82 6.50 5.17
C ARG A 84 8.33 6.40 4.82
N GLU A 85 7.84 5.19 4.63
CA GLU A 85 6.43 4.93 4.31
C GLU A 85 5.51 5.24 5.49
N LEU A 86 5.89 4.93 6.74
CA LEU A 86 5.19 5.39 7.93
C LEU A 86 5.04 6.92 7.97
N LYS A 87 6.12 7.66 7.71
CA LYS A 87 6.12 9.13 7.69
C LYS A 87 5.25 9.73 6.58
N GLN A 88 5.02 9.00 5.48
CA GLN A 88 4.31 9.51 4.31
C GLN A 88 2.86 9.07 4.19
N PHE A 89 2.52 7.91 4.69
CA PHE A 89 1.21 7.30 4.48
C PHE A 89 0.34 7.24 5.73
N THR A 90 0.90 7.49 6.92
CA THR A 90 0.11 7.41 8.16
C THR A 90 -0.09 8.80 8.77
N PHE A 91 -1.07 8.89 9.67
CA PHE A 91 -1.31 10.07 10.50
C PHE A 91 -0.69 9.94 11.90
N LEU A 92 0.23 9.00 12.08
CA LEU A 92 0.98 8.89 13.34
C LEU A 92 1.79 10.15 13.59
N SER A 93 1.84 10.56 14.85
CA SER A 93 2.65 11.70 15.27
C SER A 93 4.15 11.39 15.11
N LYS A 94 4.95 12.44 15.10
CA LYS A 94 6.41 12.30 15.03
C LYS A 94 6.94 11.43 16.18
N GLU A 95 6.44 11.65 17.38
CA GLU A 95 6.84 10.94 18.60
C GLU A 95 6.49 9.44 18.54
N GLU A 96 5.34 9.09 17.95
CA GLU A 96 4.94 7.69 17.74
C GLU A 96 5.85 7.01 16.72
N ILE A 97 6.16 7.69 15.61
CA ILE A 97 7.05 7.14 14.58
C ILE A 97 8.47 6.97 15.14
N GLU A 98 9.00 7.93 15.92
CA GLU A 98 10.32 7.82 16.53
C GLU A 98 10.41 6.63 17.50
N LYS A 99 9.39 6.35 18.28
CA LYS A 99 9.32 5.15 19.15
C LYS A 99 9.30 3.85 18.35
N ILE A 100 8.53 3.83 17.25
CA ILE A 100 8.49 2.67 16.34
C ILE A 100 9.86 2.45 15.70
N GLU A 101 10.51 3.52 15.23
CA GLU A 101 11.84 3.50 14.61
C GLU A 101 12.90 3.00 15.60
N GLU A 102 12.85 3.44 16.86
CA GLU A 102 13.74 2.97 17.93
C GLU A 102 13.56 1.47 18.19
N SER A 103 12.33 1.00 18.41
CA SER A 103 12.02 -0.43 18.58
C SER A 103 12.44 -1.27 17.37
N PHE A 104 12.20 -0.77 16.17
CA PHE A 104 12.58 -1.44 14.93
C PHE A 104 14.09 -1.59 14.79
N ASN A 105 14.87 -0.56 15.16
CA ASN A 105 16.34 -0.61 15.12
C ASN A 105 16.94 -1.55 16.17
N GLN A 106 16.29 -1.72 17.33
CA GLN A 106 16.72 -2.64 18.36
C GLN A 106 16.43 -4.10 18.00
N GLU A 107 15.23 -4.38 17.50
CA GLU A 107 14.76 -5.73 17.19
C GLU A 107 14.05 -5.80 15.81
N PRO A 108 14.79 -5.68 14.70
CA PRO A 108 14.21 -5.66 13.35
C PRO A 108 13.38 -6.92 13.02
N HIS A 109 13.77 -8.07 13.58
CA HIS A 109 13.09 -9.36 13.35
C HIS A 109 11.64 -9.39 13.87
N LEU A 110 11.26 -8.53 14.83
CA LEU A 110 9.90 -8.41 15.32
C LEU A 110 8.97 -7.68 14.34
N ARG A 111 9.55 -6.98 13.34
CA ARG A 111 8.82 -6.27 12.28
C ARG A 111 7.79 -5.27 12.81
N VAL A 112 8.11 -4.58 13.92
CA VAL A 112 7.18 -3.65 14.59
C VAL A 112 6.75 -2.50 13.68
N ALA A 113 7.66 -1.99 12.85
CA ALA A 113 7.40 -0.91 11.90
C ALA A 113 6.46 -1.36 10.78
N GLN A 114 6.68 -2.55 10.19
CA GLN A 114 5.81 -3.12 9.16
C GLN A 114 4.41 -3.42 9.71
N LYS A 115 4.33 -3.95 10.93
CA LYS A 115 3.04 -4.21 11.61
C LYS A 115 2.27 -2.91 11.85
N ALA A 116 2.95 -1.85 12.30
CA ALA A 116 2.33 -0.55 12.49
C ALA A 116 1.84 0.04 11.15
N LEU A 117 2.66 0.01 10.11
CA LEU A 117 2.30 0.49 8.77
C LEU A 117 1.09 -0.26 8.21
N ALA A 118 1.13 -1.59 8.21
CA ALA A 118 0.03 -2.42 7.70
C ALA A 118 -1.26 -2.20 8.49
N LYS A 119 -1.18 -2.04 9.80
CA LYS A 119 -2.32 -1.71 10.66
C LYS A 119 -2.95 -0.38 10.26
N GLU A 120 -2.17 0.71 10.28
CA GLU A 120 -2.67 2.06 10.00
C GLU A 120 -3.28 2.14 8.61
N MET A 121 -2.61 1.59 7.59
CA MET A 121 -3.08 1.62 6.21
C MET A 121 -4.35 0.80 6.01
N THR A 122 -4.42 -0.40 6.58
CA THR A 122 -5.61 -1.26 6.42
C THR A 122 -6.82 -0.68 7.15
N ILE A 123 -6.65 -0.14 8.35
CA ILE A 123 -7.73 0.51 9.09
C ILE A 123 -8.23 1.75 8.35
N MET A 124 -7.32 2.58 7.85
CA MET A 124 -7.65 3.82 7.16
C MET A 124 -8.47 3.59 5.88
N ILE A 125 -8.10 2.58 5.09
CA ILE A 125 -8.68 2.37 3.76
C ILE A 125 -9.89 1.43 3.79
N HIS A 126 -9.87 0.42 4.64
CA HIS A 126 -10.93 -0.57 4.70
C HIS A 126 -11.74 -0.46 5.99
N SER A 127 -11.23 -1.01 7.09
CA SER A 127 -11.79 -0.84 8.44
C SER A 127 -10.94 -1.55 9.49
N LYS A 128 -11.26 -1.34 10.76
CA LYS A 128 -10.64 -2.05 11.89
C LYS A 128 -10.97 -3.55 11.84
N GLU A 129 -12.20 -3.90 11.52
CA GLU A 129 -12.65 -5.29 11.41
C GLU A 129 -11.91 -6.03 10.29
N SER A 130 -11.71 -5.37 9.14
CA SER A 130 -10.93 -5.91 8.02
C SER A 130 -9.47 -6.15 8.40
N TYR A 131 -8.88 -5.24 9.18
CA TYR A 131 -7.54 -5.42 9.70
C TYR A 131 -7.45 -6.61 10.65
N GLU A 132 -8.36 -6.71 11.65
CA GLU A 132 -8.39 -7.82 12.61
C GLU A 132 -8.56 -9.17 11.90
N GLN A 133 -9.41 -9.22 10.88
CA GLN A 133 -9.58 -10.40 10.05
C GLN A 133 -8.31 -10.74 9.25
N ALA A 134 -7.64 -9.75 8.65
CA ALA A 134 -6.41 -9.97 7.91
C ALA A 134 -5.27 -10.50 8.80
N VAL A 135 -5.16 -10.00 10.04
CA VAL A 135 -4.20 -10.50 11.02
C VAL A 135 -4.51 -11.96 11.39
N LYS A 136 -5.77 -12.26 11.74
CA LYS A 136 -6.22 -13.63 12.07
C LYS A 136 -5.90 -14.61 10.95
N LEU A 137 -6.21 -14.24 9.70
CA LEU A 137 -5.93 -15.06 8.52
C LEU A 137 -4.42 -15.28 8.32
N SER A 138 -3.63 -14.23 8.50
CA SER A 138 -2.17 -14.30 8.41
C SER A 138 -1.59 -15.26 9.46
N GLU A 139 -2.03 -15.15 10.71
CA GLU A 139 -1.60 -16.02 11.82
C GLU A 139 -1.99 -17.49 11.57
N ALA A 140 -3.23 -17.75 11.14
CA ALA A 140 -3.70 -19.11 10.85
C ALA A 140 -2.89 -19.79 9.73
N LEU A 141 -2.49 -19.02 8.70
CA LEU A 141 -1.64 -19.53 7.62
C LEU A 141 -0.23 -19.86 8.10
N PHE A 142 0.36 -19.03 8.96
CA PHE A 142 1.70 -19.25 9.49
C PHE A 142 1.76 -20.37 10.54
N SER A 143 0.69 -20.55 11.34
CA SER A 143 0.61 -21.65 12.32
C SER A 143 0.23 -22.99 11.72
N GLY A 144 -0.22 -23.02 10.46
CA GLY A 144 -0.73 -24.23 9.80
C GLY A 144 -2.16 -24.61 10.20
N GLU A 145 -2.87 -23.73 10.94
CA GLU A 145 -4.25 -23.96 11.36
C GLU A 145 -5.30 -23.61 10.29
N ILE A 146 -4.98 -23.88 9.04
CA ILE A 146 -5.85 -23.57 7.88
C ILE A 146 -7.21 -24.31 7.99
N ALA A 147 -7.22 -25.47 8.63
CA ALA A 147 -8.44 -26.26 8.84
C ALA A 147 -9.51 -25.55 9.69
N ASN A 148 -9.13 -24.53 10.45
CA ASN A 148 -10.04 -23.73 11.30
C ASN A 148 -10.64 -22.53 10.55
N LEU A 149 -10.24 -22.29 9.30
CA LEU A 149 -10.76 -21.19 8.48
C LEU A 149 -12.07 -21.59 7.79
N SER A 150 -13.00 -20.65 7.69
CA SER A 150 -14.23 -20.83 6.90
C SER A 150 -13.90 -20.88 5.40
N LYS A 151 -14.84 -21.39 4.61
CA LYS A 151 -14.69 -21.42 3.15
C LYS A 151 -14.48 -20.01 2.57
N GLU A 152 -15.20 -19.02 3.06
CA GLU A 152 -15.09 -17.62 2.66
C GLU A 152 -13.72 -17.04 3.01
N GLU A 153 -13.18 -17.37 4.18
CA GLU A 153 -11.83 -16.97 4.61
C GLU A 153 -10.75 -17.59 3.72
N ILE A 154 -10.88 -18.87 3.38
CA ILE A 154 -9.97 -19.56 2.45
C ILE A 154 -10.05 -18.92 1.05
N GLU A 155 -11.25 -18.66 0.54
CA GLU A 155 -11.44 -18.01 -0.77
C GLU A 155 -10.83 -16.60 -0.80
N MET A 156 -10.91 -15.84 0.28
CA MET A 156 -10.29 -14.51 0.38
C MET A 156 -8.77 -14.56 0.30
N VAL A 157 -8.15 -15.49 1.02
CA VAL A 157 -6.68 -15.68 1.05
C VAL A 157 -6.14 -16.13 -0.30
N PHE A 158 -6.83 -17.08 -0.92
CA PHE A 158 -6.38 -17.73 -2.16
C PHE A 158 -7.09 -17.17 -3.40
N SER A 159 -7.69 -15.97 -3.31
CA SER A 159 -8.44 -15.35 -4.41
C SER A 159 -7.62 -15.16 -5.69
N GLU A 160 -6.32 -14.92 -5.58
CA GLU A 160 -5.41 -14.68 -6.70
C GLU A 160 -4.72 -15.95 -7.24
N LEU A 161 -4.88 -17.09 -6.54
CA LEU A 161 -4.29 -18.34 -6.99
C LEU A 161 -5.16 -19.06 -8.00
N PRO A 162 -4.56 -19.78 -8.97
CA PRO A 162 -5.31 -20.61 -9.90
C PRO A 162 -6.07 -21.70 -9.12
N LYS A 163 -7.38 -21.80 -9.34
CA LYS A 163 -8.26 -22.78 -8.70
C LYS A 163 -8.38 -24.01 -9.57
N ILE A 164 -8.25 -25.19 -8.96
CA ILE A 164 -8.54 -26.48 -9.59
C ILE A 164 -9.74 -27.08 -8.85
N GLU A 165 -10.80 -27.34 -9.58
CA GLU A 165 -11.93 -28.12 -9.05
C GLU A 165 -11.57 -29.59 -9.15
N ILE A 166 -11.54 -30.28 -8.00
CA ILE A 166 -11.32 -31.73 -7.93
C ILE A 166 -12.70 -32.35 -7.69
N SER A 167 -13.13 -33.23 -8.58
CA SER A 167 -14.31 -34.06 -8.35
C SER A 167 -14.01 -35.13 -7.28
N GLU A 168 -15.03 -35.53 -6.52
CA GLU A 168 -14.91 -36.46 -5.38
C GLU A 168 -14.24 -37.82 -5.70
N ASP A 169 -14.08 -38.14 -6.97
CA ASP A 169 -13.54 -39.43 -7.45
C ASP A 169 -12.02 -39.47 -7.60
N ILE A 170 -11.28 -38.41 -7.25
CA ILE A 170 -9.82 -38.37 -7.32
C ILE A 170 -9.23 -38.67 -5.94
N ALA A 171 -8.81 -39.90 -5.71
CA ALA A 171 -8.00 -40.26 -4.56
C ALA A 171 -6.63 -39.55 -4.70
N LEU A 172 -6.27 -38.71 -3.72
CA LEU A 172 -4.91 -38.19 -3.58
C LEU A 172 -4.00 -39.40 -3.21
N VAL A 173 -3.14 -39.82 -4.12
CA VAL A 173 -2.10 -40.83 -3.89
C VAL A 173 -0.83 -40.13 -3.39
#